data_958ae0d212f61e0aeda74c4ff4eae302
#
_entry.id   958ae0d212f61e0aeda74c4ff4eae302
#
_cell.length_a   1.000
_cell.length_b   1.000
_cell.length_c   1.000
_cell.angle_alpha   90.00
_cell.angle_beta   90.00
_cell.angle_gamma   90.00
#
_symmetry.space_group_name_H-M   'P 1'
#
loop_
_entity.id
_entity.type
_entity.pdbx_description
1 polymer ?
#
loop_
_entity_poly.entity_id
_entity_poly.type
_entity_poly.pdbx_seq_one_letter_code
_entity_poly.pdbx_strand_id
1 'polypeptide(L)'
;MKKTATQSSPATRVERDTMGELAVPATAYYGVQTARAIVNFPISSLRFPRGMIRAMGLIKRAAATVNQSLGLLDKKAADAIKQAATEVVEGTLDAEFPVDIFQTGSGTSTNMNTNEVISNRATELLGGARGSKLVHPNDHVNLGQSSNDVIPTAIHIAAGEMMQQQLIPALTCLQKALARKAREFDKIVKIGRTHLQDATPVRLGQEFGGYARQIELGIQRVRHAQEALSEVALGGTAVGTGLNCHPKFSARVLAIVSKETGCTFKEAKNHFEAQSAQDSLVEASGELKTIAVSLMKIANDIRWLGSGPRCGLGEINLPETQPGSSIMPGKVNPVIAESVTMVCAQVIGNDVTVTVGGQAANFELIVMLPVMAYNLLQSIELLSTASTNFAVKCIDGIKANEERCRSLIEESLAMCTALAPEIGYEAAAKLAKDAYKSGKTVRQMAKEQKVLSEKRLTELLDPWRMTEPGGPVGSAGG
;
A
#
# COMPACT_ATOMS: atom_id res chain seq x y z
N MET A 1 -38.80 -41.86 4.49
CA MET A 1 -37.39 -42.28 4.42
C MET A 1 -36.73 -41.51 3.31
N LYS A 2 -36.01 -40.39 3.64
CA LYS A 2 -35.19 -39.68 2.68
C LYS A 2 -33.82 -40.38 2.62
N LYS A 3 -33.47 -40.91 1.48
CA LYS A 3 -32.13 -41.46 1.21
C LYS A 3 -31.12 -40.30 1.33
N THR A 4 -30.30 -40.35 2.37
CA THR A 4 -29.07 -39.55 2.49
C THR A 4 -28.18 -39.95 1.31
N ALA A 5 -27.95 -39.02 0.40
CA ALA A 5 -26.94 -39.17 -0.64
C ALA A 5 -25.56 -39.31 0.04
N THR A 6 -24.98 -40.50 -0.05
CA THR A 6 -23.59 -40.74 0.32
C THR A 6 -22.72 -39.86 -0.61
N GLN A 7 -22.17 -38.76 -0.10
CA GLN A 7 -21.09 -38.10 -0.80
C GLN A 7 -19.94 -39.10 -0.94
N SER A 8 -19.63 -39.51 -2.17
CA SER A 8 -18.45 -40.30 -2.46
C SER A 8 -17.23 -39.47 -2.04
N SER A 9 -16.36 -40.05 -1.22
CA SER A 9 -15.08 -39.43 -0.89
C SER A 9 -14.34 -39.07 -2.20
N PRO A 10 -13.76 -37.84 -2.33
CA PRO A 10 -13.06 -37.49 -3.55
C PRO A 10 -11.93 -38.51 -3.83
N ALA A 11 -11.74 -38.83 -5.09
CA ALA A 11 -10.69 -39.76 -5.51
C ALA A 11 -9.32 -39.21 -5.06
N THR A 12 -8.48 -40.11 -4.49
CA THR A 12 -7.13 -39.75 -4.02
C THR A 12 -6.08 -40.55 -4.78
N ARG A 13 -4.86 -40.02 -4.85
CA ARG A 13 -3.64 -40.72 -5.22
C ARG A 13 -2.70 -40.80 -4.02
N VAL A 14 -1.90 -41.86 -3.94
CA VAL A 14 -0.91 -41.99 -2.88
C VAL A 14 0.41 -41.41 -3.38
N GLU A 15 0.99 -40.49 -2.64
CA GLU A 15 2.34 -39.97 -2.87
C GLU A 15 3.23 -40.25 -1.67
N ARG A 16 4.55 -40.26 -1.88
CA ARG A 16 5.55 -40.58 -0.86
C ARG A 16 6.62 -39.50 -0.79
N ASP A 17 6.98 -39.15 0.43
CA ASP A 17 8.18 -38.36 0.78
C ASP A 17 9.08 -39.11 1.78
N THR A 18 10.05 -38.44 2.35
CA THR A 18 10.98 -39.04 3.36
C THR A 18 10.29 -39.45 4.67
N MET A 19 9.08 -38.94 4.94
CA MET A 19 8.29 -39.27 6.13
C MET A 19 7.27 -40.39 5.90
N GLY A 20 7.16 -40.89 4.67
CA GLY A 20 6.23 -41.98 4.31
C GLY A 20 5.13 -41.55 3.31
N GLU A 21 4.11 -42.39 3.21
CA GLU A 21 3.01 -42.21 2.26
C GLU A 21 1.90 -41.34 2.83
N LEU A 22 1.25 -40.58 1.93
CA LEU A 22 0.06 -39.76 2.25
C LEU A 22 -0.87 -39.74 1.02
N ALA A 23 -2.17 -39.78 1.30
CA ALA A 23 -3.18 -39.61 0.27
C ALA A 23 -3.32 -38.10 -0.08
N VAL A 24 -3.23 -37.81 -1.38
CA VAL A 24 -3.40 -36.46 -1.96
C VAL A 24 -4.61 -36.49 -2.89
N PRO A 25 -5.46 -35.44 -2.97
CA PRO A 25 -6.57 -35.41 -3.92
C PRO A 25 -6.08 -35.71 -5.35
N ALA A 26 -6.73 -36.61 -6.04
CA ALA A 26 -6.27 -37.07 -7.37
C ALA A 26 -6.22 -35.94 -8.41
N THR A 27 -7.07 -34.91 -8.25
CA THR A 27 -7.18 -33.77 -9.14
C THR A 27 -6.16 -32.66 -8.83
N ALA A 28 -5.60 -32.60 -7.62
CA ALA A 28 -4.69 -31.55 -7.22
C ALA A 28 -3.36 -31.62 -7.97
N TYR A 29 -2.79 -30.44 -8.29
CA TYR A 29 -1.41 -30.36 -8.78
C TYR A 29 -0.38 -30.30 -7.65
N TYR A 30 -0.77 -29.85 -6.44
CA TYR A 30 0.12 -29.97 -5.29
C TYR A 30 0.34 -31.45 -4.90
N GLY A 31 1.41 -31.72 -4.17
CA GLY A 31 1.82 -33.07 -3.79
C GLY A 31 1.79 -33.31 -2.28
N VAL A 32 2.54 -34.32 -1.87
CA VAL A 32 2.55 -34.84 -0.48
C VAL A 32 3.04 -33.84 0.54
N GLN A 33 4.04 -33.00 0.23
CA GLN A 33 4.57 -32.04 1.21
C GLN A 33 3.58 -30.89 1.45
N THR A 34 2.91 -30.42 0.41
CA THR A 34 1.81 -29.47 0.53
C THR A 34 0.64 -30.07 1.32
N ALA A 35 0.25 -31.31 1.04
CA ALA A 35 -0.82 -31.97 1.79
C ALA A 35 -0.48 -32.07 3.29
N ARG A 36 0.78 -32.36 3.67
CA ARG A 36 1.22 -32.31 5.07
C ARG A 36 1.14 -30.91 5.66
N ALA A 37 1.55 -29.87 4.90
CA ALA A 37 1.48 -28.51 5.35
C ALA A 37 0.04 -28.06 5.63
N ILE A 38 -0.92 -28.44 4.81
CA ILE A 38 -2.35 -28.17 5.04
C ILE A 38 -2.83 -28.78 6.35
N VAL A 39 -2.39 -30.02 6.65
CA VAL A 39 -2.76 -30.71 7.90
C VAL A 39 -2.05 -30.10 9.10
N ASN A 40 -0.79 -29.70 8.95
CA ASN A 40 -0.01 -29.14 10.06
C ASN A 40 -0.39 -27.71 10.44
N PHE A 41 -0.90 -26.93 9.50
CA PHE A 41 -1.14 -25.50 9.69
C PHE A 41 -2.60 -25.07 9.39
N PRO A 42 -3.61 -25.67 10.04
CA PRO A 42 -5.01 -25.23 9.90
C PRO A 42 -5.29 -24.05 10.84
N ILE A 43 -4.60 -22.92 10.65
CA ILE A 43 -4.58 -21.81 11.60
C ILE A 43 -5.61 -20.74 11.21
N SER A 44 -5.66 -20.37 9.93
CA SER A 44 -6.53 -19.32 9.43
C SER A 44 -7.07 -19.62 8.02
N SER A 45 -7.89 -18.69 7.50
CA SER A 45 -8.31 -18.69 6.09
C SER A 45 -7.37 -17.89 5.19
N LEU A 46 -6.32 -17.27 5.72
CA LEU A 46 -5.43 -16.41 4.97
C LEU A 46 -4.52 -17.24 4.05
N ARG A 47 -4.32 -16.74 2.85
CA ARG A 47 -3.46 -17.33 1.84
C ARG A 47 -2.58 -16.24 1.24
N PHE A 48 -1.46 -16.62 0.64
CA PHE A 48 -0.64 -15.65 -0.06
C PHE A 48 -1.41 -14.98 -1.20
N PRO A 49 -1.27 -13.63 -1.35
CA PRO A 49 -1.88 -12.91 -2.45
C PRO A 49 -1.26 -13.30 -3.78
N ARG A 50 -2.00 -13.06 -4.86
CA ARG A 50 -1.62 -13.38 -6.23
C ARG A 50 -0.21 -12.92 -6.61
N GLY A 51 0.21 -11.73 -6.11
CA GLY A 51 1.55 -11.19 -6.38
C GLY A 51 2.69 -12.11 -5.92
N MET A 52 2.54 -12.76 -4.75
CA MET A 52 3.52 -13.72 -4.24
C MET A 52 3.59 -14.97 -5.10
N ILE A 53 2.43 -15.56 -5.46
CA ILE A 53 2.36 -16.76 -6.31
C ILE A 53 3.00 -16.48 -7.66
N ARG A 54 2.69 -15.32 -8.26
CA ARG A 54 3.28 -14.86 -9.51
C ARG A 54 4.81 -14.75 -9.42
N ALA A 55 5.35 -14.13 -8.37
CA ALA A 55 6.79 -13.99 -8.16
C ALA A 55 7.50 -15.35 -8.05
N MET A 56 6.88 -16.30 -7.33
CA MET A 56 7.38 -17.67 -7.27
C MET A 56 7.42 -18.31 -8.66
N GLY A 57 6.36 -18.19 -9.44
CA GLY A 57 6.31 -18.69 -10.83
C GLY A 57 7.40 -18.06 -11.73
N LEU A 58 7.62 -16.75 -11.63
CA LEU A 58 8.67 -16.02 -12.35
C LEU A 58 10.06 -16.56 -12.04
N ILE A 59 10.39 -16.77 -10.75
CA ILE A 59 11.68 -17.34 -10.33
C ILE A 59 11.84 -18.74 -10.92
N LYS A 60 10.85 -19.62 -10.78
CA LYS A 60 10.96 -21.00 -11.25
C LYS A 60 11.08 -21.09 -12.79
N ARG A 61 10.37 -20.27 -13.53
CA ARG A 61 10.48 -20.17 -14.98
C ARG A 61 11.85 -19.69 -15.43
N ALA A 62 12.35 -18.61 -14.81
CA ALA A 62 13.67 -18.07 -15.10
C ALA A 62 14.78 -19.05 -14.70
N ALA A 63 14.65 -19.73 -13.55
CA ALA A 63 15.58 -20.76 -13.09
C ALA A 63 15.69 -21.92 -14.08
N ALA A 64 14.56 -22.45 -14.57
CA ALA A 64 14.55 -23.52 -15.58
C ALA A 64 15.24 -23.07 -16.87
N THR A 65 15.00 -21.82 -17.32
CA THR A 65 15.65 -21.24 -18.49
C THR A 65 17.16 -21.16 -18.32
N VAL A 66 17.62 -20.68 -17.17
CA VAL A 66 19.04 -20.51 -16.86
C VAL A 66 19.73 -21.87 -16.68
N ASN A 67 19.14 -22.81 -15.92
CA ASN A 67 19.69 -24.14 -15.72
C ASN A 67 19.83 -24.92 -17.04
N GLN A 68 18.84 -24.78 -17.94
CA GLN A 68 18.96 -25.31 -19.29
C GLN A 68 20.14 -24.69 -20.03
N SER A 69 20.30 -23.37 -20.02
CA SER A 69 21.40 -22.67 -20.71
C SER A 69 22.78 -22.98 -20.14
N LEU A 70 22.84 -23.44 -18.90
CA LEU A 70 24.06 -23.88 -18.20
C LEU A 70 24.36 -25.37 -18.42
N GLY A 71 23.47 -26.09 -19.12
CA GLY A 71 23.63 -27.53 -19.34
C GLY A 71 23.30 -28.42 -18.11
N LEU A 72 22.64 -27.81 -17.07
CA LEU A 72 22.31 -28.49 -15.82
C LEU A 72 20.93 -29.16 -15.84
N LEU A 73 20.06 -28.78 -16.78
CA LEU A 73 18.72 -29.29 -16.93
C LEU A 73 18.49 -29.65 -18.42
N ASP A 74 17.96 -30.86 -18.68
CA ASP A 74 17.67 -31.27 -20.04
C ASP A 74 16.57 -30.41 -20.69
N LYS A 75 16.60 -30.34 -22.04
CA LYS A 75 15.71 -29.45 -22.78
C LYS A 75 14.23 -29.78 -22.57
N LYS A 76 13.86 -31.10 -22.54
CA LYS A 76 12.45 -31.52 -22.44
C LYS A 76 11.87 -31.16 -21.07
N ALA A 77 12.60 -31.49 -20.00
CA ALA A 77 12.21 -31.12 -18.64
C ALA A 77 12.14 -29.58 -18.45
N ALA A 78 13.15 -28.85 -18.95
CA ALA A 78 13.18 -27.39 -18.88
C ALA A 78 11.98 -26.73 -19.60
N ASP A 79 11.64 -27.20 -20.83
CA ASP A 79 10.54 -26.62 -21.59
C ASP A 79 9.18 -26.92 -20.91
N ALA A 80 8.98 -28.12 -20.35
CA ALA A 80 7.78 -28.43 -19.57
C ALA A 80 7.67 -27.61 -18.28
N ILE A 81 8.77 -27.43 -17.54
CA ILE A 81 8.80 -26.58 -16.33
C ILE A 81 8.48 -25.14 -16.69
N LYS A 82 9.07 -24.59 -17.77
CA LYS A 82 8.79 -23.21 -18.22
C LYS A 82 7.32 -23.02 -18.56
N GLN A 83 6.69 -23.97 -19.23
CA GLN A 83 5.27 -23.91 -19.55
C GLN A 83 4.41 -23.98 -18.29
N ALA A 84 4.64 -24.93 -17.40
CA ALA A 84 3.92 -25.06 -16.13
C ALA A 84 4.08 -23.82 -15.23
N ALA A 85 5.31 -23.28 -15.14
CA ALA A 85 5.58 -22.06 -14.40
C ALA A 85 4.91 -20.83 -15.03
N THR A 86 4.72 -20.80 -16.35
CA THR A 86 3.95 -19.74 -17.03
C THR A 86 2.48 -19.80 -16.63
N GLU A 87 1.88 -20.98 -16.52
CA GLU A 87 0.51 -21.14 -16.01
C GLU A 87 0.37 -20.61 -14.56
N VAL A 88 1.39 -20.80 -13.70
CA VAL A 88 1.45 -20.20 -12.36
C VAL A 88 1.55 -18.68 -12.45
N VAL A 89 2.41 -18.14 -13.32
CA VAL A 89 2.57 -16.69 -13.54
C VAL A 89 1.27 -16.04 -14.03
N GLU A 90 0.48 -16.73 -14.86
CA GLU A 90 -0.78 -16.24 -15.40
C GLU A 90 -1.97 -16.41 -14.46
N GLY A 91 -1.82 -17.21 -13.38
CA GLY A 91 -2.86 -17.40 -12.36
C GLY A 91 -3.83 -18.53 -12.63
N THR A 92 -3.64 -19.31 -13.67
CA THR A 92 -4.54 -20.43 -14.00
C THR A 92 -4.49 -21.57 -12.96
N LEU A 93 -3.43 -21.59 -12.14
CA LEU A 93 -3.21 -22.58 -11.09
C LEU A 93 -3.31 -22.00 -9.66
N ASP A 94 -3.87 -20.82 -9.47
CA ASP A 94 -3.93 -20.16 -8.15
C ASP A 94 -4.66 -21.00 -7.09
N ALA A 95 -5.66 -21.79 -7.47
CA ALA A 95 -6.38 -22.67 -6.56
C ALA A 95 -5.50 -23.80 -5.96
N GLU A 96 -4.34 -24.05 -6.55
CA GLU A 96 -3.38 -25.08 -6.13
C GLU A 96 -2.42 -24.60 -5.03
N PHE A 97 -2.65 -23.40 -4.45
CA PHE A 97 -1.85 -22.80 -3.39
C PHE A 97 -2.66 -22.65 -2.08
N PRO A 98 -3.05 -23.78 -1.47
CA PRO A 98 -3.96 -23.77 -0.31
C PRO A 98 -3.27 -23.59 1.05
N VAL A 99 -1.95 -23.41 1.10
CA VAL A 99 -1.19 -23.34 2.36
C VAL A 99 -1.47 -22.03 3.09
N ASP A 100 -1.74 -22.14 4.41
CA ASP A 100 -1.92 -20.98 5.28
C ASP A 100 -0.66 -20.10 5.36
N ILE A 101 -0.81 -18.81 5.56
CA ILE A 101 0.34 -17.92 5.79
C ILE A 101 1.06 -18.19 7.10
N PHE A 102 0.36 -18.70 8.13
CA PHE A 102 0.95 -19.16 9.38
C PHE A 102 1.46 -20.59 9.23
N GLN A 103 2.60 -20.72 8.57
CA GLN A 103 3.25 -21.96 8.14
C GLN A 103 4.69 -22.03 8.62
N THR A 104 5.52 -22.87 8.03
CA THR A 104 6.97 -22.89 8.26
C THR A 104 7.55 -21.49 8.11
N GLY A 105 8.22 -20.97 9.12
CA GLY A 105 8.64 -19.56 9.20
C GLY A 105 9.57 -19.07 8.09
N SER A 106 10.33 -19.99 7.46
CA SER A 106 11.14 -19.73 6.25
C SER A 106 10.32 -19.70 4.95
N GLY A 107 9.02 -20.02 4.99
CA GLY A 107 8.19 -20.16 3.82
C GLY A 107 8.41 -21.45 3.01
N THR A 108 9.12 -22.42 3.56
CA THR A 108 9.43 -23.68 2.87
C THR A 108 8.17 -24.40 2.40
N SER A 109 7.07 -24.36 3.17
CA SER A 109 5.81 -24.99 2.75
C SER A 109 5.29 -24.39 1.43
N THR A 110 5.38 -23.09 1.23
CA THR A 110 4.99 -22.43 -0.03
C THR A 110 5.98 -22.69 -1.16
N ASN A 111 7.29 -22.71 -0.89
CA ASN A 111 8.27 -23.06 -1.91
C ASN A 111 8.04 -24.48 -2.42
N MET A 112 7.80 -25.43 -1.51
CA MET A 112 7.49 -26.82 -1.90
C MET A 112 6.15 -26.93 -2.60
N ASN A 113 5.13 -26.21 -2.17
CA ASN A 113 3.86 -26.13 -2.89
C ASN A 113 4.07 -25.68 -4.35
N THR A 114 4.84 -24.62 -4.58
CA THR A 114 5.17 -24.14 -5.92
C THR A 114 5.94 -25.22 -6.72
N ASN A 115 6.94 -25.85 -6.10
CA ASN A 115 7.72 -26.89 -6.75
C ASN A 115 6.87 -28.10 -7.14
N GLU A 116 5.97 -28.56 -6.27
CA GLU A 116 5.08 -29.69 -6.51
C GLU A 116 4.04 -29.38 -7.60
N VAL A 117 3.42 -28.21 -7.57
CA VAL A 117 2.46 -27.77 -8.60
C VAL A 117 3.13 -27.75 -9.98
N ILE A 118 4.28 -27.10 -10.10
CA ILE A 118 5.02 -27.01 -11.36
C ILE A 118 5.50 -28.40 -11.80
N SER A 119 6.03 -29.21 -10.88
CA SER A 119 6.50 -30.58 -11.14
C SER A 119 5.39 -31.49 -11.71
N ASN A 120 4.24 -31.51 -11.03
CA ASN A 120 3.11 -32.36 -11.47
C ASN A 120 2.52 -31.88 -12.79
N ARG A 121 2.42 -30.54 -12.99
CA ARG A 121 1.95 -30.01 -14.28
C ARG A 121 2.93 -30.28 -15.41
N ALA A 122 4.24 -30.10 -15.20
CA ALA A 122 5.27 -30.40 -16.17
C ALA A 122 5.33 -31.92 -16.50
N THR A 123 5.16 -32.78 -15.49
CA THR A 123 5.04 -34.22 -15.66
C THR A 123 3.87 -34.59 -16.56
N GLU A 124 2.70 -34.00 -16.36
CA GLU A 124 1.50 -34.20 -17.19
C GLU A 124 1.72 -33.71 -18.63
N LEU A 125 2.37 -32.55 -18.82
CA LEU A 125 2.74 -32.04 -20.17
C LEU A 125 3.68 -32.98 -20.94
N LEU A 126 4.46 -33.78 -20.22
CA LEU A 126 5.32 -34.81 -20.80
C LEU A 126 4.62 -36.19 -20.96
N GLY A 127 3.32 -36.27 -20.68
CA GLY A 127 2.52 -37.51 -20.78
C GLY A 127 2.63 -38.44 -19.59
N GLY A 128 3.25 -37.98 -18.47
CA GLY A 128 3.35 -38.75 -17.23
C GLY A 128 2.14 -38.53 -16.30
N ALA A 129 1.94 -39.43 -15.34
CA ALA A 129 0.91 -39.31 -14.32
C ALA A 129 1.36 -38.37 -13.21
N ARG A 130 0.43 -37.60 -12.64
CA ARG A 130 0.67 -36.76 -11.44
C ARG A 130 1.19 -37.61 -10.29
N GLY A 131 2.21 -37.15 -9.58
CA GLY A 131 2.87 -37.88 -8.50
C GLY A 131 3.95 -38.87 -8.98
N SER A 132 4.10 -39.16 -10.29
CA SER A 132 5.14 -40.06 -10.81
C SER A 132 6.57 -39.47 -10.73
N LYS A 133 6.69 -38.16 -10.53
CA LYS A 133 7.99 -37.42 -10.43
C LYS A 133 8.85 -37.55 -11.69
N LEU A 134 8.25 -37.73 -12.90
CA LEU A 134 8.98 -37.67 -14.16
C LEU A 134 9.76 -36.34 -14.27
N VAL A 135 9.11 -35.23 -13.82
CA VAL A 135 9.80 -34.01 -13.45
C VAL A 135 9.83 -33.94 -11.92
N HIS A 136 11.02 -33.97 -11.31
CA HIS A 136 11.15 -33.98 -9.85
C HIS A 136 11.09 -32.59 -9.24
N PRO A 137 10.31 -32.36 -8.13
CA PRO A 137 10.14 -31.04 -7.54
C PRO A 137 11.46 -30.45 -7.00
N ASN A 138 12.34 -31.28 -6.40
CA ASN A 138 13.61 -30.79 -5.85
C ASN A 138 14.72 -30.80 -6.90
N ASP A 139 14.89 -31.91 -7.62
CA ASP A 139 16.06 -32.12 -8.48
C ASP A 139 15.97 -31.34 -9.80
N HIS A 140 14.76 -31.01 -10.26
CA HIS A 140 14.53 -30.29 -11.52
C HIS A 140 13.99 -28.86 -11.27
N VAL A 141 12.85 -28.71 -10.57
CA VAL A 141 12.19 -27.41 -10.40
C VAL A 141 12.97 -26.51 -9.43
N ASN A 142 13.50 -27.08 -8.34
CA ASN A 142 14.26 -26.37 -7.32
C ASN A 142 15.79 -26.43 -7.51
N LEU A 143 16.28 -26.88 -8.67
CA LEU A 143 17.69 -27.07 -8.95
C LEU A 143 18.50 -25.78 -8.74
N GLY A 144 19.54 -25.84 -7.88
CA GLY A 144 20.39 -24.70 -7.52
C GLY A 144 19.74 -23.68 -6.61
N GLN A 145 18.66 -24.04 -5.91
CA GLN A 145 17.88 -23.14 -5.06
C GLN A 145 17.63 -23.73 -3.67
N SER A 146 17.30 -22.88 -2.71
CA SER A 146 16.75 -23.24 -1.41
C SER A 146 15.50 -22.39 -1.13
N SER A 147 14.61 -22.84 -0.25
CA SER A 147 13.53 -21.98 0.27
C SER A 147 14.10 -20.72 0.91
N ASN A 148 15.28 -20.84 1.51
CA ASN A 148 15.91 -19.78 2.31
C ASN A 148 16.39 -18.59 1.45
N ASP A 149 16.69 -18.79 0.17
CA ASP A 149 17.02 -17.72 -0.77
C ASP A 149 15.87 -17.36 -1.70
N VAL A 150 15.02 -18.33 -2.09
CA VAL A 150 13.90 -18.13 -3.02
C VAL A 150 12.77 -17.33 -2.38
N ILE A 151 12.37 -17.65 -1.15
CA ILE A 151 11.22 -16.99 -0.50
C ILE A 151 11.48 -15.50 -0.27
N PRO A 152 12.60 -15.04 0.37
CA PRO A 152 12.85 -13.60 0.49
C PRO A 152 12.98 -12.94 -0.89
N THR A 153 13.60 -13.56 -1.86
CA THR A 153 13.66 -13.05 -3.24
C THR A 153 12.26 -12.87 -3.84
N ALA A 154 11.36 -13.85 -3.66
CA ALA A 154 9.98 -13.75 -4.15
C ALA A 154 9.21 -12.62 -3.49
N ILE A 155 9.43 -12.36 -2.20
CA ILE A 155 8.80 -11.23 -1.49
C ILE A 155 9.26 -9.89 -2.10
N HIS A 156 10.55 -9.71 -2.32
CA HIS A 156 11.12 -8.51 -2.94
C HIS A 156 10.56 -8.30 -4.35
N ILE A 157 10.52 -9.35 -5.17
CA ILE A 157 9.98 -9.29 -6.54
C ILE A 157 8.50 -8.93 -6.51
N ALA A 158 7.70 -9.60 -5.68
CA ALA A 158 6.27 -9.34 -5.56
C ALA A 158 5.98 -7.89 -5.11
N ALA A 159 6.66 -7.43 -4.06
CA ALA A 159 6.51 -6.07 -3.55
C ALA A 159 6.96 -5.03 -4.58
N GLY A 160 8.12 -5.20 -5.19
CA GLY A 160 8.65 -4.28 -6.21
C GLY A 160 7.73 -4.17 -7.43
N GLU A 161 7.25 -5.29 -7.96
CA GLU A 161 6.32 -5.33 -9.10
C GLU A 161 4.96 -4.69 -8.75
N MET A 162 4.37 -5.01 -7.59
CA MET A 162 3.11 -4.42 -7.15
C MET A 162 3.24 -2.90 -6.90
N MET A 163 4.34 -2.45 -6.32
CA MET A 163 4.62 -1.01 -6.17
C MET A 163 4.68 -0.31 -7.52
N GLN A 164 5.40 -0.90 -8.49
CA GLN A 164 5.59 -0.33 -9.82
C GLN A 164 4.30 -0.30 -10.63
N GLN A 165 3.55 -1.40 -10.63
CA GLN A 165 2.40 -1.58 -11.53
C GLN A 165 1.08 -1.11 -10.92
N GLN A 166 0.97 -1.03 -9.59
CA GLN A 166 -0.28 -0.71 -8.91
C GLN A 166 -0.17 0.54 -8.05
N LEU A 167 0.76 0.60 -7.08
CA LEU A 167 0.80 1.67 -6.09
C LEU A 167 1.23 3.02 -6.68
N ILE A 168 2.30 3.07 -7.46
CA ILE A 168 2.76 4.32 -8.09
C ILE A 168 1.69 4.90 -9.03
N PRO A 169 1.04 4.14 -9.92
CA PRO A 169 -0.06 4.64 -10.74
C PRO A 169 -1.25 5.14 -9.91
N ALA A 170 -1.63 4.44 -8.84
CA ALA A 170 -2.74 4.82 -7.96
C ALA A 170 -2.47 6.14 -7.22
N LEU A 171 -1.29 6.27 -6.60
CA LEU A 171 -0.88 7.52 -5.95
C LEU A 171 -0.75 8.67 -6.96
N THR A 172 -0.27 8.38 -8.18
CA THR A 172 -0.20 9.39 -9.25
C THR A 172 -1.58 9.86 -9.68
N CYS A 173 -2.57 8.96 -9.75
CA CYS A 173 -3.96 9.30 -10.00
C CYS A 173 -4.49 10.24 -8.92
N LEU A 174 -4.30 9.90 -7.64
CA LEU A 174 -4.75 10.72 -6.51
C LEU A 174 -4.02 12.08 -6.47
N GLN A 175 -2.71 12.10 -6.66
CA GLN A 175 -1.92 13.33 -6.71
C GLN A 175 -2.44 14.29 -7.79
N LYS A 176 -2.70 13.78 -9.00
CA LYS A 176 -3.26 14.58 -10.10
C LYS A 176 -4.67 15.10 -9.80
N ALA A 177 -5.52 14.30 -9.16
CA ALA A 177 -6.85 14.72 -8.75
C ALA A 177 -6.79 15.87 -7.75
N LEU A 178 -5.97 15.74 -6.70
CA LEU A 178 -5.75 16.80 -5.69
C LEU A 178 -5.15 18.07 -6.31
N ALA A 179 -4.14 17.93 -7.18
CA ALA A 179 -3.53 19.07 -7.88
C ALA A 179 -4.51 19.79 -8.84
N ARG A 180 -5.44 19.05 -9.44
CA ARG A 180 -6.51 19.62 -10.24
C ARG A 180 -7.45 20.45 -9.36
N LYS A 181 -7.88 19.92 -8.21
CA LYS A 181 -8.71 20.64 -7.24
C LYS A 181 -7.97 21.85 -6.63
N ALA A 182 -6.68 21.76 -6.40
CA ALA A 182 -5.88 22.90 -5.96
C ALA A 182 -5.98 24.08 -6.94
N ARG A 183 -5.89 23.83 -8.24
CA ARG A 183 -6.06 24.87 -9.26
C ARG A 183 -7.49 25.38 -9.38
N GLU A 184 -8.48 24.46 -9.33
CA GLU A 184 -9.91 24.80 -9.39
C GLU A 184 -10.32 25.73 -8.25
N PHE A 185 -9.81 25.48 -7.05
CA PHE A 185 -10.18 26.21 -5.82
C PHE A 185 -9.21 27.35 -5.46
N ASP A 186 -8.26 27.69 -6.31
CA ASP A 186 -7.23 28.69 -5.97
C ASP A 186 -7.79 30.08 -5.72
N LYS A 187 -8.93 30.42 -6.31
CA LYS A 187 -9.58 31.73 -6.11
C LYS A 187 -10.55 31.78 -4.93
N ILE A 188 -10.74 30.68 -4.23
CA ILE A 188 -11.71 30.58 -3.14
C ILE A 188 -10.98 30.80 -1.81
N VAL A 189 -11.19 31.96 -1.21
CA VAL A 189 -10.66 32.26 0.12
C VAL A 189 -11.59 31.67 1.17
N LYS A 190 -11.01 31.11 2.22
CA LYS A 190 -11.68 30.54 3.38
C LYS A 190 -10.92 30.88 4.65
N ILE A 191 -11.53 30.64 5.81
CA ILE A 191 -10.80 30.75 7.07
C ILE A 191 -9.82 29.58 7.24
N GLY A 192 -8.59 29.89 7.60
CA GLY A 192 -7.62 28.91 8.05
C GLY A 192 -7.95 28.42 9.47
N ARG A 193 -7.50 27.21 9.84
CA ARG A 193 -7.67 26.67 11.19
C ARG A 193 -6.38 26.06 11.68
N THR A 194 -5.99 26.44 12.89
CA THR A 194 -4.94 25.78 13.68
C THR A 194 -5.57 25.34 15.00
N HIS A 195 -5.24 24.16 15.48
CA HIS A 195 -5.89 23.57 16.68
C HIS A 195 -7.43 23.43 16.55
N LEU A 196 -7.97 23.37 15.32
CA LEU A 196 -9.40 23.48 15.00
C LEU A 196 -10.03 24.83 15.41
N GLN A 197 -9.23 25.82 15.76
CA GLN A 197 -9.66 27.18 16.05
C GLN A 197 -9.46 28.08 14.82
N ASP A 198 -10.26 29.14 14.72
CA ASP A 198 -10.17 30.11 13.64
C ASP A 198 -8.79 30.74 13.60
N ALA A 199 -8.22 30.80 12.40
CA ALA A 199 -6.93 31.45 12.15
C ALA A 199 -7.08 32.46 10.99
N THR A 200 -5.97 32.96 10.46
CA THR A 200 -5.98 33.87 9.33
C THR A 200 -6.48 33.19 8.05
N PRO A 201 -7.03 33.93 7.08
CA PRO A 201 -7.49 33.41 5.82
C PRO A 201 -6.43 32.64 5.03
N VAL A 202 -6.88 31.60 4.33
CA VAL A 202 -6.11 30.82 3.35
C VAL A 202 -6.97 30.62 2.09
N ARG A 203 -6.37 30.21 0.99
CA ARG A 203 -7.14 29.74 -0.16
C ARG A 203 -7.40 28.24 -0.03
N LEU A 204 -8.62 27.81 -0.37
CA LEU A 204 -8.97 26.40 -0.40
C LEU A 204 -8.01 25.62 -1.33
N GLY A 205 -7.59 26.27 -2.44
CA GLY A 205 -6.61 25.71 -3.35
C GLY A 205 -5.24 25.46 -2.70
N GLN A 206 -4.82 26.27 -1.73
CA GLN A 206 -3.56 26.06 -0.98
C GLN A 206 -3.65 24.81 -0.09
N GLU A 207 -4.78 24.54 0.56
CA GLU A 207 -4.99 23.30 1.32
C GLU A 207 -4.88 22.06 0.41
N PHE A 208 -5.61 22.06 -0.72
CA PHE A 208 -5.53 20.95 -1.68
C PHE A 208 -4.14 20.83 -2.32
N GLY A 209 -3.42 21.93 -2.50
CA GLY A 209 -2.02 21.95 -2.93
C GLY A 209 -1.10 21.23 -1.94
N GLY A 210 -1.31 21.47 -0.65
CA GLY A 210 -0.61 20.77 0.43
C GLY A 210 -0.86 19.27 0.40
N TYR A 211 -2.11 18.83 0.20
CA TYR A 211 -2.45 17.42 0.06
C TYR A 211 -1.80 16.78 -1.17
N ALA A 212 -1.83 17.47 -2.32
CA ALA A 212 -1.17 17.00 -3.54
C ALA A 212 0.34 16.80 -3.32
N ARG A 213 0.99 17.72 -2.59
CA ARG A 213 2.42 17.62 -2.26
C ARG A 213 2.73 16.45 -1.33
N GLN A 214 1.88 16.17 -0.34
CA GLN A 214 2.05 15.01 0.54
C GLN A 214 2.04 13.69 -0.28
N ILE A 215 1.12 13.55 -1.24
CA ILE A 215 1.06 12.35 -2.09
C ILE A 215 2.23 12.29 -3.07
N GLU A 216 2.70 13.41 -3.62
CA GLU A 216 3.91 13.47 -4.44
C GLU A 216 5.14 12.96 -3.69
N LEU A 217 5.32 13.39 -2.44
CA LEU A 217 6.37 12.88 -1.56
C LEU A 217 6.16 11.39 -1.23
N GLY A 218 4.90 10.94 -1.12
CA GLY A 218 4.56 9.52 -0.99
C GLY A 218 5.05 8.68 -2.17
N ILE A 219 4.90 9.16 -3.40
CA ILE A 219 5.42 8.48 -4.61
C ILE A 219 6.95 8.36 -4.56
N GLN A 220 7.65 9.39 -4.08
CA GLN A 220 9.12 9.33 -3.90
C GLN A 220 9.50 8.26 -2.88
N ARG A 221 8.77 8.14 -1.76
CA ARG A 221 8.98 7.09 -0.75
C ARG A 221 8.80 5.69 -1.32
N VAL A 222 7.78 5.48 -2.16
CA VAL A 222 7.62 4.18 -2.84
C VAL A 222 8.84 3.83 -3.71
N ARG A 223 9.43 4.81 -4.38
CA ARG A 223 10.65 4.58 -5.18
C ARG A 223 11.86 4.25 -4.31
N HIS A 224 12.03 4.89 -3.16
CA HIS A 224 13.07 4.52 -2.19
C HIS A 224 12.85 3.09 -1.68
N ALA A 225 11.63 2.71 -1.35
CA ALA A 225 11.30 1.34 -0.97
C ALA A 225 11.66 0.33 -2.08
N GLN A 226 11.39 0.65 -3.36
CA GLN A 226 11.80 -0.20 -4.48
C GLN A 226 13.33 -0.34 -4.60
N GLU A 227 14.08 0.72 -4.32
CA GLU A 227 15.54 0.69 -4.31
C GLU A 227 16.05 -0.25 -3.19
N ALA A 228 15.52 -0.13 -1.98
CA ALA A 228 15.85 -1.01 -0.86
C ALA A 228 15.55 -2.48 -1.18
N LEU A 229 14.44 -2.77 -1.88
CA LEU A 229 14.04 -4.11 -2.28
C LEU A 229 14.82 -4.65 -3.51
N SER A 230 15.72 -3.89 -4.10
CA SER A 230 16.41 -4.29 -5.34
C SER A 230 17.46 -5.37 -5.14
N GLU A 231 18.10 -5.48 -3.98
CA GLU A 231 19.03 -6.56 -3.65
C GLU A 231 18.28 -7.77 -3.10
N VAL A 232 18.58 -8.97 -3.63
CA VAL A 232 17.84 -10.19 -3.30
C VAL A 232 18.76 -11.35 -2.96
N ALA A 233 18.25 -12.27 -2.12
CA ALA A 233 19.01 -13.38 -1.55
C ALA A 233 19.31 -14.53 -2.53
N LEU A 234 18.72 -14.55 -3.73
CA LEU A 234 18.83 -15.66 -4.68
C LEU A 234 20.30 -15.97 -5.00
N GLY A 235 20.67 -17.22 -4.89
CA GLY A 235 22.04 -17.72 -5.06
C GLY A 235 22.75 -18.06 -3.76
N GLY A 236 22.26 -17.60 -2.60
CA GLY A 236 22.83 -17.93 -1.30
C GLY A 236 22.55 -19.36 -0.84
N THR A 237 21.52 -19.98 -1.38
CA THR A 237 21.05 -21.34 -1.08
C THR A 237 20.74 -21.55 0.41
N ALA A 238 21.24 -22.61 1.04
CA ALA A 238 20.82 -23.02 2.38
C ALA A 238 21.14 -22.00 3.49
N VAL A 239 22.35 -21.42 3.49
CA VAL A 239 22.87 -20.56 4.58
C VAL A 239 23.63 -19.32 4.09
N GLY A 240 23.64 -19.03 2.79
CA GLY A 240 24.34 -17.87 2.23
C GLY A 240 25.68 -18.18 1.55
N THR A 241 26.12 -19.44 1.56
CA THR A 241 27.40 -19.85 0.95
C THR A 241 27.29 -20.15 -0.55
N GLY A 242 26.08 -20.28 -1.11
CA GLY A 242 25.88 -20.68 -2.48
C GLY A 242 26.19 -22.16 -2.79
N LEU A 243 26.22 -23.01 -1.75
CA LEU A 243 26.48 -24.45 -1.92
C LEU A 243 25.52 -25.06 -2.95
N ASN A 244 26.06 -25.81 -3.90
CA ASN A 244 25.32 -26.46 -5.01
C ASN A 244 24.62 -25.48 -5.99
N CYS A 245 24.97 -24.20 -5.99
CA CYS A 245 24.49 -23.21 -6.96
C CYS A 245 25.62 -22.88 -7.96
N HIS A 246 25.25 -22.80 -9.24
CA HIS A 246 26.23 -22.39 -10.27
C HIS A 246 26.52 -20.88 -10.14
N PRO A 247 27.80 -20.41 -10.17
CA PRO A 247 28.16 -19.00 -9.94
C PRO A 247 27.47 -17.98 -10.87
N LYS A 248 26.98 -18.39 -12.01
CA LYS A 248 26.28 -17.51 -12.98
C LYS A 248 24.74 -17.61 -12.85
N PHE A 249 24.22 -18.39 -11.92
CA PHE A 249 22.80 -18.69 -11.83
C PHE A 249 22.01 -17.44 -11.43
N SER A 250 22.29 -16.88 -10.29
CA SER A 250 21.54 -15.76 -9.70
C SER A 250 21.47 -14.55 -10.64
N ALA A 251 22.63 -14.07 -11.11
CA ALA A 251 22.70 -12.89 -11.99
C ALA A 251 21.88 -13.09 -13.29
N ARG A 252 21.89 -14.30 -13.89
CA ARG A 252 21.13 -14.59 -15.10
C ARG A 252 19.63 -14.69 -14.84
N VAL A 253 19.22 -15.31 -13.73
CA VAL A 253 17.81 -15.40 -13.34
C VAL A 253 17.26 -14.01 -13.10
N LEU A 254 17.97 -13.19 -12.34
CA LEU A 254 17.54 -11.82 -12.00
C LEU A 254 17.48 -10.90 -13.22
N ALA A 255 18.36 -11.08 -14.20
CA ALA A 255 18.28 -10.34 -15.48
C ALA A 255 16.97 -10.63 -16.22
N ILE A 256 16.53 -11.92 -16.25
CA ILE A 256 15.25 -12.31 -16.87
C ILE A 256 14.09 -11.70 -16.09
N VAL A 257 14.06 -11.86 -14.76
CA VAL A 257 12.99 -11.35 -13.89
C VAL A 257 12.89 -9.84 -13.96
N SER A 258 14.02 -9.13 -13.92
CA SER A 258 14.06 -7.67 -14.02
C SER A 258 13.45 -7.16 -15.33
N LYS A 259 13.81 -7.81 -16.44
CA LYS A 259 13.26 -7.46 -17.76
C LYS A 259 11.75 -7.66 -17.82
N GLU A 260 11.24 -8.71 -17.18
CA GLU A 260 9.83 -9.09 -17.26
C GLU A 260 8.94 -8.24 -16.35
N THR A 261 9.42 -7.91 -15.15
CA THR A 261 8.69 -7.09 -14.18
C THR A 261 8.80 -5.58 -14.44
N GLY A 262 9.82 -5.17 -15.21
CA GLY A 262 10.17 -3.75 -15.38
C GLY A 262 10.81 -3.14 -14.13
N CYS A 263 11.19 -3.96 -13.15
CA CYS A 263 11.89 -3.56 -11.92
C CYS A 263 13.35 -4.02 -11.99
N THR A 264 14.25 -3.35 -11.26
CA THR A 264 15.66 -3.75 -11.17
C THR A 264 15.84 -4.66 -9.96
N PHE A 265 16.29 -5.90 -10.20
CA PHE A 265 16.71 -6.83 -9.16
C PHE A 265 18.15 -7.28 -9.42
N LYS A 266 18.95 -7.32 -8.37
CA LYS A 266 20.34 -7.74 -8.41
C LYS A 266 20.68 -8.67 -7.25
N GLU A 267 21.65 -9.52 -7.47
CA GLU A 267 22.17 -10.39 -6.43
C GLU A 267 22.72 -9.58 -5.26
N ALA A 268 22.38 -9.98 -4.04
CA ALA A 268 22.87 -9.32 -2.84
C ALA A 268 24.40 -9.38 -2.74
N LYS A 269 25.00 -8.30 -2.26
CA LYS A 269 26.45 -8.26 -1.99
C LYS A 269 26.87 -9.21 -0.88
N ASN A 270 25.92 -9.51 0.02
CA ASN A 270 26.12 -10.42 1.14
C ASN A 270 24.85 -11.27 1.34
N HIS A 271 24.92 -12.53 0.94
CA HIS A 271 23.80 -13.46 1.08
C HIS A 271 23.48 -13.82 2.55
N PHE A 272 24.45 -13.74 3.45
CA PHE A 272 24.22 -13.99 4.89
C PHE A 272 23.29 -12.91 5.46
N GLU A 273 23.53 -11.66 5.13
CA GLU A 273 22.65 -10.55 5.49
C GLU A 273 21.27 -10.72 4.84
N ALA A 274 21.22 -10.94 3.52
CA ALA A 274 19.99 -10.99 2.76
C ALA A 274 19.05 -12.16 3.11
N GLN A 275 19.55 -13.22 3.76
CA GLN A 275 18.77 -14.36 4.23
C GLN A 275 18.41 -14.26 5.74
N SER A 276 19.32 -13.72 6.55
CA SER A 276 19.12 -13.63 7.99
C SER A 276 18.41 -12.36 8.44
N ALA A 277 18.58 -11.26 7.72
CA ALA A 277 17.89 -10.00 7.97
C ALA A 277 16.86 -9.69 6.87
N GLN A 278 15.87 -8.89 7.18
CA GLN A 278 14.89 -8.39 6.21
C GLN A 278 14.64 -6.90 6.46
N ASP A 279 15.71 -6.16 6.69
CA ASP A 279 15.65 -4.72 6.97
C ASP A 279 15.03 -3.95 5.81
N SER A 280 15.25 -4.40 4.56
CA SER A 280 14.61 -3.85 3.36
C SER A 280 13.08 -3.99 3.36
N LEU A 281 12.52 -5.07 3.92
CA LEU A 281 11.08 -5.23 4.08
C LEU A 281 10.54 -4.29 5.17
N VAL A 282 11.29 -4.12 6.27
CA VAL A 282 10.94 -3.21 7.36
C VAL A 282 10.98 -1.77 6.88
N GLU A 283 12.02 -1.38 6.13
CA GLU A 283 12.14 -0.06 5.51
C GLU A 283 10.99 0.21 4.55
N ALA A 284 10.72 -0.70 3.63
CA ALA A 284 9.62 -0.58 2.69
C ALA A 284 8.26 -0.43 3.40
N SER A 285 8.02 -1.21 4.46
CA SER A 285 6.81 -1.11 5.28
C SER A 285 6.71 0.24 5.98
N GLY A 286 7.81 0.76 6.51
CA GLY A 286 7.88 2.09 7.14
C GLY A 286 7.53 3.23 6.17
N GLU A 287 7.95 3.13 4.91
CA GLU A 287 7.57 4.09 3.87
C GLU A 287 6.08 4.00 3.53
N LEU A 288 5.51 2.80 3.46
CA LEU A 288 4.07 2.61 3.27
C LEU A 288 3.25 3.16 4.45
N LYS A 289 3.72 2.96 5.68
CA LYS A 289 3.12 3.57 6.89
C LYS A 289 3.11 5.08 6.79
N THR A 290 4.20 5.71 6.36
CA THR A 290 4.28 7.17 6.20
C THR A 290 3.24 7.68 5.20
N ILE A 291 3.01 6.93 4.10
CA ILE A 291 1.96 7.25 3.13
C ILE A 291 0.57 7.10 3.77
N ALA A 292 0.34 6.06 4.55
CA ALA A 292 -0.92 5.86 5.28
C ALA A 292 -1.21 7.00 6.26
N VAL A 293 -0.20 7.49 6.99
CA VAL A 293 -0.33 8.67 7.87
C VAL A 293 -0.75 9.91 7.08
N SER A 294 -0.15 10.16 5.92
CA SER A 294 -0.52 11.26 5.03
C SER A 294 -1.95 11.14 4.53
N LEU A 295 -2.36 9.97 4.08
CA LEU A 295 -3.72 9.69 3.61
C LEU A 295 -4.75 9.82 4.73
N MET A 296 -4.44 9.37 5.95
CA MET A 296 -5.28 9.51 7.13
C MET A 296 -5.60 10.98 7.42
N LYS A 297 -4.56 11.84 7.39
CA LYS A 297 -4.71 13.29 7.58
C LYS A 297 -5.59 13.89 6.48
N ILE A 298 -5.31 13.60 5.22
CA ILE A 298 -6.08 14.13 4.08
C ILE A 298 -7.55 13.71 4.16
N ALA A 299 -7.81 12.43 4.42
CA ALA A 299 -9.18 11.91 4.54
C ALA A 299 -9.95 12.56 5.69
N ASN A 300 -9.29 12.79 6.83
CA ASN A 300 -9.92 13.47 7.96
C ASN A 300 -10.23 14.94 7.67
N ASP A 301 -9.30 15.68 7.04
CA ASP A 301 -9.56 17.07 6.65
C ASP A 301 -10.75 17.15 5.67
N ILE A 302 -10.81 16.28 4.67
CA ILE A 302 -11.94 16.20 3.73
C ILE A 302 -13.26 15.94 4.47
N ARG A 303 -13.26 15.06 5.49
CA ARG A 303 -14.44 14.81 6.33
C ARG A 303 -14.84 16.04 7.13
N TRP A 304 -13.88 16.76 7.71
CA TRP A 304 -14.14 17.98 8.44
C TRP A 304 -14.69 19.09 7.54
N LEU A 305 -14.03 19.37 6.42
CA LEU A 305 -14.45 20.40 5.47
C LEU A 305 -15.87 20.14 4.93
N GLY A 306 -16.23 18.89 4.70
CA GLY A 306 -17.56 18.48 4.24
C GLY A 306 -18.59 18.21 5.33
N SER A 307 -18.28 18.46 6.60
CA SER A 307 -19.18 18.18 7.73
C SER A 307 -20.45 19.04 7.74
N GLY A 308 -21.57 18.46 8.10
CA GLY A 308 -22.84 19.17 8.20
C GLY A 308 -23.92 18.58 7.29
N PRO A 309 -24.41 19.28 6.27
CA PRO A 309 -23.93 20.50 5.62
C PRO A 309 -24.32 21.83 6.31
N ARG A 310 -25.36 21.83 7.19
CA ARG A 310 -25.84 23.07 7.83
C ARG A 310 -25.24 23.33 9.21
N CYS A 311 -25.07 22.27 10.01
CA CYS A 311 -24.64 22.34 11.41
C CYS A 311 -23.15 21.98 11.61
N GLY A 312 -22.38 21.93 10.56
CA GLY A 312 -20.94 21.68 10.57
C GLY A 312 -20.18 22.74 9.79
N LEU A 313 -18.95 22.45 9.35
CA LEU A 313 -18.14 23.41 8.60
C LEU A 313 -18.77 23.70 7.22
N GLY A 314 -19.08 22.67 6.45
CA GLY A 314 -19.80 22.79 5.20
C GLY A 314 -19.08 23.62 4.13
N GLU A 315 -17.74 23.70 4.15
CA GLU A 315 -16.95 24.49 3.19
C GLU A 315 -16.78 23.80 1.84
N ILE A 316 -16.97 22.46 1.79
CA ILE A 316 -17.02 21.65 0.58
C ILE A 316 -18.25 20.74 0.59
N ASN A 317 -18.72 20.38 -0.61
CA ASN A 317 -19.73 19.37 -0.81
C ASN A 317 -19.08 18.11 -1.39
N LEU A 318 -19.32 16.97 -0.75
CA LEU A 318 -18.81 15.67 -1.18
C LEU A 318 -19.78 15.01 -2.18
N PRO A 319 -19.30 14.15 -3.10
CA PRO A 319 -20.17 13.37 -3.97
C PRO A 319 -21.07 12.44 -3.17
N GLU A 320 -22.32 12.35 -3.57
CA GLU A 320 -23.28 11.39 -3.04
C GLU A 320 -23.03 10.03 -3.71
N THR A 321 -22.48 9.06 -2.97
CA THR A 321 -22.14 7.74 -3.51
C THR A 321 -23.12 6.65 -3.09
N GLN A 322 -23.82 6.86 -1.98
CA GLN A 322 -24.86 5.94 -1.46
C GLN A 322 -25.72 6.64 -0.40
N PRO A 323 -26.94 6.14 -0.10
CA PRO A 323 -27.73 6.59 1.04
C PRO A 323 -26.95 6.48 2.35
N GLY A 324 -26.93 7.54 3.15
CA GLY A 324 -26.09 7.62 4.35
C GLY A 324 -26.75 7.10 5.63
N SER A 325 -28.07 6.85 5.64
CA SER A 325 -28.80 6.43 6.83
C SER A 325 -30.06 5.66 6.47
N SER A 326 -30.37 4.64 7.25
CA SER A 326 -31.62 3.88 7.14
C SER A 326 -32.84 4.59 7.75
N ILE A 327 -32.63 5.58 8.62
CA ILE A 327 -33.70 6.25 9.39
C ILE A 327 -33.70 7.79 9.23
N MET A 328 -32.70 8.38 8.58
CA MET A 328 -32.59 9.83 8.32
C MET A 328 -32.55 10.07 6.80
N PRO A 329 -33.71 10.30 6.16
CA PRO A 329 -33.77 10.52 4.72
C PRO A 329 -32.92 11.72 4.30
N GLY A 330 -32.16 11.60 3.20
CA GLY A 330 -31.32 12.66 2.65
C GLY A 330 -29.98 12.88 3.36
N LYS A 331 -29.66 12.07 4.40
CA LYS A 331 -28.33 12.13 5.03
C LYS A 331 -27.30 11.42 4.14
N VAL A 332 -26.22 12.12 3.80
CA VAL A 332 -25.08 11.59 3.05
C VAL A 332 -23.86 11.58 3.97
N ASN A 333 -23.18 10.44 4.05
CA ASN A 333 -21.97 10.28 4.86
C ASN A 333 -20.71 10.30 3.98
N PRO A 334 -19.54 10.71 4.52
CA PRO A 334 -18.26 10.74 3.79
C PRO A 334 -17.62 9.34 3.71
N VAL A 335 -18.40 8.32 3.26
CA VAL A 335 -18.05 6.89 3.38
C VAL A 335 -16.76 6.50 2.66
N ILE A 336 -16.41 7.18 1.57
CA ILE A 336 -15.17 6.92 0.85
C ILE A 336 -13.97 7.36 1.69
N ALA A 337 -14.01 8.55 2.29
CA ALA A 337 -12.96 9.03 3.19
C ALA A 337 -12.87 8.17 4.46
N GLU A 338 -14.01 7.69 5.00
CA GLU A 338 -14.02 6.74 6.13
C GLU A 338 -13.33 5.42 5.77
N SER A 339 -13.57 4.88 4.59
CA SER A 339 -12.89 3.68 4.08
C SER A 339 -11.36 3.89 4.01
N VAL A 340 -10.91 5.06 3.55
CA VAL A 340 -9.47 5.40 3.53
C VAL A 340 -8.89 5.40 4.94
N THR A 341 -9.59 5.95 5.94
CA THR A 341 -9.07 5.96 7.32
C THR A 341 -8.94 4.54 7.90
N MET A 342 -9.86 3.62 7.58
CA MET A 342 -9.76 2.21 7.98
C MET A 342 -8.58 1.51 7.31
N VAL A 343 -8.37 1.73 6.01
CA VAL A 343 -7.20 1.21 5.28
C VAL A 343 -5.90 1.70 5.91
N CYS A 344 -5.81 3.00 6.23
CA CYS A 344 -4.61 3.55 6.88
C CYS A 344 -4.33 2.91 8.24
N ALA A 345 -5.37 2.67 9.04
CA ALA A 345 -5.23 1.97 10.33
C ALA A 345 -4.71 0.55 10.14
N GLN A 346 -5.23 -0.19 9.13
CA GLN A 346 -4.76 -1.55 8.81
C GLN A 346 -3.29 -1.55 8.39
N VAL A 347 -2.87 -0.62 7.51
CA VAL A 347 -1.47 -0.51 7.06
C VAL A 347 -0.52 -0.20 8.22
N ILE A 348 -0.92 0.65 9.17
CA ILE A 348 -0.14 0.93 10.38
C ILE A 348 0.00 -0.34 11.22
N GLY A 349 -1.07 -1.12 11.39
CA GLY A 349 -1.03 -2.41 12.10
C GLY A 349 -0.14 -3.44 11.39
N ASN A 350 -0.19 -3.50 10.07
CA ASN A 350 0.67 -4.37 9.27
C ASN A 350 2.16 -4.02 9.45
N ASP A 351 2.50 -2.73 9.50
CA ASP A 351 3.88 -2.27 9.74
C ASP A 351 4.44 -2.74 11.07
N VAL A 352 3.62 -2.73 12.12
CA VAL A 352 4.01 -3.29 13.43
C VAL A 352 4.33 -4.78 13.30
N THR A 353 3.51 -5.54 12.57
CA THR A 353 3.74 -6.97 12.33
C THR A 353 5.04 -7.21 11.56
N VAL A 354 5.29 -6.43 10.50
CA VAL A 354 6.54 -6.53 9.72
C VAL A 354 7.76 -6.19 10.59
N THR A 355 7.68 -5.15 11.41
CA THR A 355 8.75 -4.74 12.33
C THR A 355 9.07 -5.83 13.35
N VAL A 356 8.04 -6.42 13.99
CA VAL A 356 8.23 -7.54 14.94
C VAL A 356 8.82 -8.75 14.22
N GLY A 357 8.35 -9.03 12.98
CA GLY A 357 8.93 -10.09 12.15
C GLY A 357 10.42 -9.90 11.89
N GLY A 358 10.83 -8.66 11.55
CA GLY A 358 12.24 -8.32 11.30
C GLY A 358 13.19 -8.57 12.48
N GLN A 359 12.66 -8.50 13.71
CA GLN A 359 13.45 -8.78 14.94
C GLN A 359 13.64 -10.28 15.22
N ALA A 360 12.95 -11.16 14.52
CA ALA A 360 12.89 -12.60 14.84
C ALA A 360 13.97 -13.43 14.12
N ALA A 361 15.02 -12.81 13.60
CA ALA A 361 16.12 -13.48 12.95
C ALA A 361 17.08 -14.14 13.96
N ASN A 362 17.61 -15.31 13.59
CA ASN A 362 18.62 -16.02 14.36
C ASN A 362 19.66 -16.61 13.41
N PHE A 363 20.93 -16.23 13.59
CA PHE A 363 22.05 -16.70 12.77
C PHE A 363 21.80 -16.46 11.26
N GLU A 364 21.70 -17.51 10.45
CA GLU A 364 21.67 -17.42 8.99
C GLU A 364 20.25 -17.37 8.38
N LEU A 365 19.18 -17.31 9.22
CA LEU A 365 17.82 -17.33 8.71
C LEU A 365 16.83 -16.58 9.62
N ILE A 366 15.93 -15.85 8.98
CA ILE A 366 14.73 -15.31 9.62
C ILE A 366 13.56 -16.29 9.43
N VAL A 367 12.77 -16.49 10.48
CA VAL A 367 11.66 -17.47 10.47
C VAL A 367 10.28 -16.85 10.65
N MET A 368 10.09 -15.63 10.11
CA MET A 368 8.83 -14.88 10.09
C MET A 368 8.45 -14.41 8.68
N LEU A 369 9.10 -14.96 7.63
CA LEU A 369 8.95 -14.51 6.26
C LEU A 369 7.48 -14.52 5.76
N PRO A 370 6.67 -15.57 6.01
CA PRO A 370 5.31 -15.60 5.47
C PRO A 370 4.40 -14.50 6.01
N VAL A 371 4.46 -14.22 7.31
CA VAL A 371 3.63 -13.16 7.91
C VAL A 371 4.13 -11.76 7.52
N MET A 372 5.44 -11.56 7.38
CA MET A 372 6.01 -10.31 6.86
C MET A 372 5.56 -10.06 5.41
N ALA A 373 5.67 -11.07 4.56
CA ALA A 373 5.24 -11.02 3.16
C ALA A 373 3.78 -10.67 3.03
N TYR A 374 2.90 -11.36 3.76
CA TYR A 374 1.47 -11.12 3.70
C TYR A 374 1.13 -9.66 4.06
N ASN A 375 1.64 -9.18 5.19
CA ASN A 375 1.33 -7.83 5.67
C ASN A 375 1.89 -6.72 4.77
N LEU A 376 3.09 -6.90 4.21
CA LEU A 376 3.68 -5.94 3.28
C LEU A 376 2.88 -5.88 1.97
N LEU A 377 2.58 -7.03 1.36
CA LEU A 377 1.85 -7.11 0.09
C LEU A 377 0.40 -6.63 0.25
N GLN A 378 -0.27 -6.95 1.36
CA GLN A 378 -1.59 -6.43 1.68
C GLN A 378 -1.57 -4.90 1.81
N SER A 379 -0.54 -4.32 2.44
CA SER A 379 -0.41 -2.87 2.57
C SER A 379 -0.28 -2.18 1.21
N ILE A 380 0.49 -2.76 0.28
CA ILE A 380 0.63 -2.24 -1.09
C ILE A 380 -0.72 -2.29 -1.82
N GLU A 381 -1.43 -3.40 -1.75
CA GLU A 381 -2.73 -3.59 -2.38
C GLU A 381 -3.78 -2.61 -1.85
N LEU A 382 -3.92 -2.53 -0.52
CA LEU A 382 -4.87 -1.65 0.15
C LEU A 382 -4.62 -0.17 -0.16
N LEU A 383 -3.36 0.28 -0.12
CA LEU A 383 -3.02 1.65 -0.47
C LEU A 383 -3.28 1.95 -1.94
N SER A 384 -3.04 1.00 -2.83
CA SER A 384 -3.28 1.16 -4.27
C SER A 384 -4.77 1.32 -4.58
N THR A 385 -5.58 0.40 -4.08
CA THR A 385 -7.02 0.38 -4.35
C THR A 385 -7.73 1.55 -3.66
N ALA A 386 -7.39 1.84 -2.39
CA ALA A 386 -7.98 2.95 -1.65
C ALA A 386 -7.62 4.31 -2.25
N SER A 387 -6.38 4.52 -2.70
CA SER A 387 -5.96 5.78 -3.33
C SER A 387 -6.70 6.05 -4.65
N THR A 388 -6.86 5.02 -5.49
CA THR A 388 -7.63 5.13 -6.73
C THR A 388 -9.10 5.41 -6.44
N ASN A 389 -9.69 4.65 -5.50
CA ASN A 389 -11.10 4.83 -5.12
C ASN A 389 -11.34 6.23 -4.53
N PHE A 390 -10.43 6.71 -3.68
CA PHE A 390 -10.52 8.05 -3.09
C PHE A 390 -10.46 9.15 -4.16
N ALA A 391 -9.54 9.03 -5.11
CA ALA A 391 -9.43 9.96 -6.22
C ALA A 391 -10.73 10.04 -7.02
N VAL A 392 -11.21 8.89 -7.51
CA VAL A 392 -12.32 8.81 -8.48
C VAL A 392 -13.68 9.02 -7.83
N LYS A 393 -13.90 8.46 -6.62
CA LYS A 393 -15.22 8.47 -5.98
C LYS A 393 -15.43 9.61 -4.99
N CYS A 394 -14.35 10.31 -4.60
CA CYS A 394 -14.44 11.41 -3.65
C CYS A 394 -13.84 12.70 -4.23
N ILE A 395 -12.50 12.75 -4.41
CA ILE A 395 -11.78 13.99 -4.73
C ILE A 395 -12.29 14.64 -6.02
N ASP A 396 -12.46 13.88 -7.10
CA ASP A 396 -12.87 14.40 -8.40
C ASP A 396 -14.25 15.08 -8.36
N GLY A 397 -15.16 14.60 -7.53
CA GLY A 397 -16.51 15.12 -7.41
C GLY A 397 -16.70 16.22 -6.36
N ILE A 398 -15.67 16.60 -5.60
CA ILE A 398 -15.77 17.68 -4.61
C ILE A 398 -16.09 19.00 -5.27
N LYS A 399 -17.04 19.75 -4.68
CA LYS A 399 -17.37 21.13 -5.03
C LYS A 399 -17.16 22.02 -3.83
N ALA A 400 -16.63 23.24 -4.02
CA ALA A 400 -16.52 24.22 -2.97
C ALA A 400 -17.90 24.84 -2.68
N ASN A 401 -18.15 25.17 -1.40
CA ASN A 401 -19.26 26.01 -0.98
C ASN A 401 -18.73 27.44 -0.74
N GLU A 402 -18.64 28.21 -1.81
CA GLU A 402 -18.02 29.54 -1.79
C GLU A 402 -18.73 30.51 -0.83
N GLU A 403 -20.06 30.44 -0.76
CA GLU A 403 -20.84 31.28 0.15
C GLU A 403 -20.50 30.99 1.61
N ARG A 404 -20.43 29.70 1.95
CA ARG A 404 -20.06 29.26 3.30
C ARG A 404 -18.62 29.66 3.65
N CYS A 405 -17.69 29.47 2.74
CA CYS A 405 -16.28 29.89 2.91
C CYS A 405 -16.22 31.40 3.21
N ARG A 406 -16.94 32.21 2.46
CA ARG A 406 -16.97 33.66 2.60
C ARG A 406 -17.62 34.11 3.92
N SER A 407 -18.75 33.52 4.30
CA SER A 407 -19.47 33.90 5.54
C SER A 407 -18.59 33.66 6.78
N LEU A 408 -17.87 32.52 6.82
CA LEU A 408 -17.00 32.18 7.94
C LEU A 408 -15.79 33.13 8.11
N ILE A 409 -15.29 33.73 7.03
CA ILE A 409 -14.20 34.70 7.10
C ILE A 409 -14.63 35.93 7.90
N GLU A 410 -15.80 36.50 7.59
CA GLU A 410 -16.29 37.71 8.26
C GLU A 410 -16.63 37.47 9.75
N GLU A 411 -16.98 36.25 10.12
CA GLU A 411 -17.24 35.86 11.50
C GLU A 411 -15.95 35.69 12.33
N SER A 412 -14.79 35.48 11.68
CA SER A 412 -13.54 35.19 12.37
C SER A 412 -12.95 36.42 13.07
N LEU A 413 -12.65 36.27 14.36
CA LEU A 413 -11.94 37.29 15.13
C LEU A 413 -10.46 37.41 14.73
N ALA A 414 -9.88 36.38 14.09
CA ALA A 414 -8.51 36.42 13.59
C ALA A 414 -8.28 37.44 12.47
N MET A 415 -9.35 37.98 11.89
CA MET A 415 -9.27 39.12 10.95
C MET A 415 -8.59 40.33 11.55
N CYS A 416 -8.61 40.51 12.87
CA CYS A 416 -7.92 41.63 13.57
C CYS A 416 -6.39 41.56 13.42
N THR A 417 -5.82 40.37 13.08
CA THR A 417 -4.36 40.20 12.87
C THR A 417 -3.84 41.17 11.80
N ALA A 418 -4.59 41.39 10.72
CA ALA A 418 -4.20 42.31 9.66
C ALA A 418 -4.21 43.81 10.09
N LEU A 419 -4.88 44.14 11.19
CA LEU A 419 -4.90 45.50 11.73
C LEU A 419 -3.75 45.76 12.71
N ALA A 420 -3.20 44.72 13.32
CA ALA A 420 -2.18 44.83 14.36
C ALA A 420 -0.92 45.62 13.95
N PRO A 421 -0.39 45.54 12.73
CA PRO A 421 0.74 46.37 12.30
C PRO A 421 0.45 47.88 12.30
N GLU A 422 -0.79 48.27 12.10
CA GLU A 422 -1.21 49.71 12.04
C GLU A 422 -1.63 50.24 13.41
N ILE A 423 -2.34 49.44 14.21
CA ILE A 423 -2.94 49.93 15.48
C ILE A 423 -2.25 49.40 16.72
N GLY A 424 -1.29 48.48 16.56
CA GLY A 424 -0.62 47.78 17.65
C GLY A 424 -1.36 46.54 18.14
N TYR A 425 -0.63 45.58 18.70
CA TYR A 425 -1.15 44.29 19.15
C TYR A 425 -2.24 44.42 20.22
N GLU A 426 -2.01 45.27 21.23
CA GLU A 426 -2.97 45.42 22.33
C GLU A 426 -4.31 46.01 21.87
N ALA A 427 -4.26 47.01 20.97
CA ALA A 427 -5.46 47.60 20.41
C ALA A 427 -6.23 46.60 19.53
N ALA A 428 -5.54 45.82 18.73
CA ALA A 428 -6.14 44.72 17.92
C ALA A 428 -6.77 43.65 18.82
N ALA A 429 -6.10 43.25 19.89
CA ALA A 429 -6.61 42.27 20.85
C ALA A 429 -7.85 42.79 21.60
N LYS A 430 -7.87 44.07 21.95
CA LYS A 430 -9.05 44.72 22.54
C LYS A 430 -10.20 44.75 21.56
N LEU A 431 -9.96 45.14 20.31
CA LEU A 431 -10.96 45.16 19.25
C LEU A 431 -11.62 43.80 19.05
N ALA A 432 -10.81 42.72 19.01
CA ALA A 432 -11.33 41.36 18.89
C ALA A 432 -12.21 40.96 20.10
N LYS A 433 -11.79 41.31 21.33
CA LYS A 433 -12.59 41.06 22.55
C LYS A 433 -13.92 41.82 22.54
N ASP A 434 -13.91 43.06 22.07
CA ASP A 434 -15.10 43.90 22.00
C ASP A 434 -16.07 43.36 20.89
N ALA A 435 -15.53 42.94 19.75
CA ALA A 435 -16.28 42.29 18.69
C ALA A 435 -16.95 41.00 19.21
N TYR A 436 -16.20 40.14 19.92
CA TYR A 436 -16.74 38.89 20.48
C TYR A 436 -17.89 39.18 21.49
N LYS A 437 -17.69 40.07 22.42
CA LYS A 437 -18.71 40.42 23.43
C LYS A 437 -19.99 40.99 22.84
N SER A 438 -19.88 41.75 21.74
CA SER A 438 -21.04 42.41 21.12
C SER A 438 -21.70 41.57 20.03
N GLY A 439 -21.13 40.40 19.67
CA GLY A 439 -21.60 39.54 18.55
C GLY A 439 -21.42 40.22 17.17
N LYS A 440 -20.55 41.19 17.05
CA LYS A 440 -20.24 41.92 15.82
C LYS A 440 -18.99 41.37 15.15
N THR A 441 -18.88 41.59 13.84
CA THR A 441 -17.63 41.25 13.11
C THR A 441 -16.51 42.25 13.49
N VAL A 442 -15.26 41.83 13.30
CA VAL A 442 -14.09 42.74 13.47
C VAL A 442 -14.23 44.00 12.62
N ARG A 443 -14.71 43.84 11.38
CA ARG A 443 -14.95 44.97 10.46
C ARG A 443 -16.00 45.94 10.98
N GLN A 444 -17.12 45.47 11.50
CA GLN A 444 -18.17 46.30 12.09
C GLN A 444 -17.69 47.05 13.31
N MET A 445 -17.00 46.35 14.22
CA MET A 445 -16.47 46.96 15.44
C MET A 445 -15.41 48.01 15.14
N ALA A 446 -14.49 47.74 14.18
CA ALA A 446 -13.45 48.67 13.76
C ALA A 446 -14.03 49.97 13.14
N LYS A 447 -15.13 49.84 12.37
CA LYS A 447 -15.88 51.01 11.83
C LYS A 447 -16.53 51.82 12.94
N GLU A 448 -17.22 51.19 13.88
CA GLU A 448 -17.89 51.85 15.00
C GLU A 448 -16.92 52.59 15.90
N GLN A 449 -15.80 51.97 16.23
CA GLN A 449 -14.75 52.57 17.07
C GLN A 449 -13.88 53.58 16.28
N LYS A 450 -14.10 53.73 14.97
CA LYS A 450 -13.34 54.62 14.08
C LYS A 450 -11.82 54.42 14.21
N VAL A 451 -11.40 53.16 14.29
CA VAL A 451 -9.99 52.77 14.54
C VAL A 451 -9.08 53.24 13.40
N LEU A 452 -9.57 53.16 12.15
CA LEU A 452 -8.93 53.60 10.92
C LEU A 452 -9.96 54.15 9.95
N SER A 453 -9.50 54.83 8.87
CA SER A 453 -10.39 55.26 7.80
C SER A 453 -11.05 54.07 7.10
N GLU A 454 -12.27 54.26 6.58
CA GLU A 454 -13.02 53.18 5.93
C GLU A 454 -12.27 52.61 4.74
N LYS A 455 -11.58 53.43 3.97
CA LYS A 455 -10.71 53.02 2.87
C LYS A 455 -9.60 52.10 3.37
N ARG A 456 -8.93 52.46 4.45
CA ARG A 456 -7.82 51.69 5.03
C ARG A 456 -8.31 50.39 5.63
N LEU A 457 -9.44 50.38 6.32
CA LEU A 457 -10.08 49.15 6.80
C LEU A 457 -10.42 48.18 5.69
N THR A 458 -10.98 48.67 4.59
CA THR A 458 -11.31 47.81 3.42
C THR A 458 -10.07 47.18 2.80
N GLU A 459 -8.99 47.94 2.73
CA GLU A 459 -7.72 47.50 2.19
C GLU A 459 -7.02 46.46 3.10
N LEU A 460 -6.97 46.67 4.40
CA LEU A 460 -6.31 45.79 5.37
C LEU A 460 -7.12 44.53 5.66
N LEU A 461 -8.45 44.64 5.68
CA LEU A 461 -9.34 43.50 5.91
C LEU A 461 -9.75 42.79 4.61
N ASP A 462 -9.02 43.00 3.52
CA ASP A 462 -9.16 42.18 2.30
C ASP A 462 -8.57 40.77 2.56
N PRO A 463 -9.42 39.72 2.63
CA PRO A 463 -8.94 38.39 3.01
C PRO A 463 -8.00 37.79 1.97
N TRP A 464 -8.07 38.21 0.71
CA TRP A 464 -7.15 37.73 -0.33
C TRP A 464 -5.70 38.12 -0.03
N ARG A 465 -5.47 39.36 0.40
CA ARG A 465 -4.12 39.84 0.73
C ARG A 465 -3.47 39.10 1.87
N MET A 466 -4.27 38.50 2.76
CA MET A 466 -3.77 37.69 3.90
C MET A 466 -3.30 36.28 3.46
N THR A 467 -3.58 35.87 2.22
CA THR A 467 -3.22 34.52 1.73
C THR A 467 -1.84 34.45 1.07
N GLU A 468 -1.13 35.57 1.01
CA GLU A 468 0.17 35.68 0.35
C GLU A 468 1.17 36.45 1.25
N PRO A 469 2.49 36.14 1.13
CA PRO A 469 3.52 36.89 1.85
C PRO A 469 3.61 38.34 1.31
N GLY A 470 4.00 39.32 2.16
CA GLY A 470 4.27 40.69 1.74
C GLY A 470 3.33 41.75 2.28
N GLY A 471 2.61 41.49 3.37
CA GLY A 471 1.90 42.52 4.13
C GLY A 471 2.88 43.50 4.84
N PRO A 472 2.34 44.58 5.50
CA PRO A 472 3.19 45.49 6.27
C PRO A 472 4.01 44.71 7.29
N VAL A 473 5.33 44.82 7.21
CA VAL A 473 6.26 44.17 8.15
C VAL A 473 6.22 44.99 9.45
N GLY A 474 5.56 44.46 10.45
CA GLY A 474 5.44 45.07 11.78
C GLY A 474 5.63 44.05 12.89
N SER A 475 5.78 44.54 14.13
CA SER A 475 6.06 43.75 15.34
C SER A 475 5.01 42.69 15.71
N ALA A 476 3.95 42.56 14.95
CA ALA A 476 2.86 41.61 15.17
C ALA A 476 2.80 40.53 14.06
N GLY A 477 3.87 40.36 13.28
CA GLY A 477 4.01 39.19 12.37
C GLY A 477 4.17 37.94 13.21
N GLY A 478 3.23 37.01 13.09
CA GLY A 478 3.19 35.77 13.84
C GLY A 478 4.24 34.74 13.45
#